data_fc3925c0062dab190050c8c53f8bb5d4
#
_entry.id   fc3925c0062dab190050c8c53f8bb5d4
#
_cell.length_a   1.000
_cell.length_b   1.000
_cell.length_c   1.000
_cell.angle_alpha   90.00
_cell.angle_beta   90.00
_cell.angle_gamma   90.00
#
_symmetry.space_group_name_H-M   'P 1'
#
loop_
_entity.id
_entity.type
_entity.pdbx_description
1 polymer ?
#
loop_
_entity_poly.entity_id
_entity_poly.type
_entity_poly.pdbx_seq_one_letter_code
_entity_poly.pdbx_strand_id
1 'polypeptide(L)'
;MNDEIRDRRKLLAIGAAAVLAAGAGGIFIGRSMSGSPPAEEHAEGEEHGEGEAGEEGFVALTAEEARAAGVEVTTVSRSRGGELIVPGRVAFAPNAETQVGAPLAGIVEAIHVAPGAQVGAGAALATLRSTEGAALRASADAARAEAEAANAAYRREVRLFEERVTARQDLEAARAANLKAAAHLRAATAQIAAVGAPAANGRLVVRAPIAGTVTTLAAAPGAFLAQGAPVAQVANQRRVELVFDAPAAASQAIRVGAEIRATTADGREVPAIVTAILPNAANAGAQVRARAIGFVPPAGTPVSGRLLTGTGGQLAVPSDAVQTVEGRPVVFIAEGRGFRARPVVPGQIAAGRTEILRGLNDGERIAGRGAFLLKAELSSGEAEHEH
;
A
#
# COMPACT_ATOMS: atom_id res chain seq x y z
N MET A 1 -38.63 13.45 8.19
CA MET A 1 -37.38 12.74 7.89
C MET A 1 -36.65 12.33 9.18
N ASN A 2 -37.34 12.24 10.32
CA ASN A 2 -36.78 11.84 11.63
C ASN A 2 -37.43 10.60 12.27
N ASP A 3 -38.43 10.00 11.66
CA ASP A 3 -39.16 8.81 12.21
C ASP A 3 -38.69 7.47 11.63
N GLU A 4 -38.03 7.45 10.45
CA GLU A 4 -37.54 6.20 9.85
C GLU A 4 -36.26 5.66 10.50
N ILE A 5 -35.51 6.48 11.23
CA ILE A 5 -34.23 6.06 11.90
C ILE A 5 -34.51 5.38 13.26
N ARG A 6 -35.71 5.55 13.80
CA ARG A 6 -36.08 5.03 15.14
C ARG A 6 -36.55 3.58 15.11
N ASP A 7 -37.07 3.12 13.99
CA ASP A 7 -37.61 1.74 13.86
C ASP A 7 -36.51 0.71 13.49
N ARG A 8 -35.41 1.12 12.86
CA ARG A 8 -34.29 0.20 12.57
C ARG A 8 -33.46 -0.18 13.80
N ARG A 9 -33.51 0.59 14.88
CA ARG A 9 -32.82 0.27 16.14
C ARG A 9 -33.57 -0.73 17.04
N LYS A 10 -34.86 -0.94 16.81
CA LYS A 10 -35.66 -1.92 17.59
C LYS A 10 -35.59 -3.32 17.00
N LEU A 11 -35.27 -3.50 15.73
CA LEU A 11 -35.13 -4.81 15.08
C LEU A 11 -33.77 -5.48 15.32
N LEU A 12 -32.73 -4.72 15.70
CA LEU A 12 -31.42 -5.26 16.05
C LEU A 12 -31.28 -5.73 17.51
N ALA A 13 -32.20 -5.36 18.38
CA ALA A 13 -32.20 -5.76 19.80
C ALA A 13 -32.89 -7.11 20.07
N ILE A 14 -33.65 -7.65 19.11
CA ILE A 14 -34.40 -8.93 19.28
C ILE A 14 -33.58 -10.11 18.72
N GLY A 15 -32.58 -9.87 17.87
CA GLY A 15 -31.70 -10.92 17.32
C GLY A 15 -30.58 -11.43 18.24
N ALA A 16 -30.22 -10.68 19.29
CA ALA A 16 -29.11 -11.01 20.18
C ALA A 16 -29.48 -11.86 21.41
N ALA A 17 -30.76 -12.02 21.69
CA ALA A 17 -31.25 -12.79 22.87
C ALA A 17 -31.53 -14.28 22.60
N ALA A 18 -31.51 -14.72 21.32
CA ALA A 18 -31.86 -16.12 20.96
C ALA A 18 -30.63 -17.04 20.83
N VAL A 19 -29.37 -16.52 20.89
CA VAL A 19 -28.16 -17.34 20.72
C VAL A 19 -27.52 -17.73 22.06
N LEU A 20 -27.93 -17.17 23.18
CA LEU A 20 -27.37 -17.47 24.52
C LEU A 20 -28.13 -18.55 25.32
N ALA A 21 -29.22 -19.14 24.79
CA ALA A 21 -30.00 -20.17 25.49
C ALA A 21 -29.70 -21.62 25.04
N ALA A 22 -28.81 -21.84 24.06
CA ALA A 22 -28.49 -23.18 23.54
C ALA A 22 -27.13 -23.76 24.00
N GLY A 23 -26.39 -23.07 24.85
CA GLY A 23 -25.00 -23.42 25.27
C GLY A 23 -24.85 -24.00 26.67
N ALA A 24 -25.91 -24.20 27.47
CA ALA A 24 -25.81 -24.56 28.88
C ALA A 24 -26.41 -25.95 29.25
N GLY A 25 -26.51 -26.90 28.30
CA GLY A 25 -27.17 -28.20 28.54
C GLY A 25 -26.33 -29.45 28.31
N GLY A 26 -25.02 -29.39 28.26
CA GLY A 26 -24.20 -30.53 27.80
C GLY A 26 -23.02 -30.98 28.68
N ILE A 27 -23.00 -30.72 29.97
CA ILE A 27 -21.96 -31.26 30.87
C ILE A 27 -22.62 -31.73 32.16
N PHE A 28 -23.18 -32.91 32.15
CA PHE A 28 -23.37 -33.71 33.39
C PHE A 28 -23.90 -35.09 32.99
N ILE A 29 -23.05 -36.06 32.71
CA ILE A 29 -23.25 -37.51 32.87
C ILE A 29 -21.91 -38.14 32.47
N GLY A 30 -21.17 -38.72 33.42
CA GLY A 30 -19.99 -39.52 33.10
C GLY A 30 -18.95 -39.58 34.21
N ARG A 31 -19.38 -39.72 35.47
CA ARG A 31 -18.45 -40.03 36.53
C ARG A 31 -19.11 -41.00 37.53
N SER A 32 -18.91 -42.28 37.26
CA SER A 32 -18.85 -43.33 38.29
C SER A 32 -18.72 -44.69 37.61
N MET A 33 -17.58 -45.32 37.71
CA MET A 33 -17.44 -46.67 38.26
C MET A 33 -15.96 -47.08 38.24
N SER A 34 -15.42 -47.03 39.41
CA SER A 34 -14.17 -47.68 39.80
C SER A 34 -14.40 -49.17 39.96
N GLY A 35 -13.40 -49.99 39.67
CA GLY A 35 -13.42 -51.39 39.97
C GLY A 35 -12.17 -52.11 39.43
N SER A 36 -11.06 -52.05 40.17
CA SER A 36 -10.03 -53.09 40.14
C SER A 36 -10.42 -54.20 41.10
N PRO A 37 -10.11 -55.44 40.87
CA PRO A 37 -8.94 -56.14 41.45
C PRO A 37 -8.47 -57.38 40.62
N PRO A 38 -7.60 -58.26 41.12
CA PRO A 38 -6.16 -58.17 41.38
C PRO A 38 -5.34 -59.20 40.55
N ALA A 39 -4.03 -59.16 40.74
CA ALA A 39 -3.01 -59.99 40.15
C ALA A 39 -3.12 -61.47 40.52
N GLU A 40 -2.69 -62.32 39.57
CA GLU A 40 -2.00 -63.59 39.89
C GLU A 40 -0.89 -63.87 38.87
N GLU A 41 0.28 -64.20 39.38
CA GLU A 41 1.48 -64.66 38.69
C GLU A 41 1.28 -65.99 38.04
N HIS A 42 1.85 -66.21 36.88
CA HIS A 42 2.60 -67.46 36.59
C HIS A 42 3.67 -67.20 35.53
N ALA A 43 4.90 -67.43 35.91
CA ALA A 43 6.03 -67.57 35.02
C ALA A 43 5.92 -68.88 34.26
N GLU A 44 6.35 -68.89 33.00
CA GLU A 44 7.30 -69.84 32.43
C GLU A 44 7.65 -69.47 31.01
N GLY A 45 8.91 -69.46 30.71
CA GLY A 45 9.52 -68.99 29.52
C GLY A 45 9.38 -69.94 28.31
N GLU A 46 9.55 -69.35 27.16
CA GLU A 46 10.20 -69.99 26.04
C GLU A 46 10.82 -68.90 25.13
N GLU A 47 12.13 -69.04 24.95
CA GLU A 47 12.89 -68.32 23.92
C GLU A 47 12.39 -68.67 22.55
N HIS A 48 11.91 -67.69 21.79
CA HIS A 48 11.90 -67.77 20.35
C HIS A 48 12.32 -66.45 19.70
N GLY A 49 13.42 -66.56 19.01
CA GLY A 49 13.82 -65.86 17.79
C GLY A 49 13.45 -64.39 17.66
N GLU A 50 14.46 -63.50 17.71
CA GLU A 50 14.41 -62.18 17.15
C GLU A 50 14.07 -62.28 15.63
N GLY A 51 12.76 -62.24 15.33
CA GLY A 51 12.25 -61.83 14.04
C GLY A 51 12.22 -60.32 13.98
N GLU A 52 13.02 -59.72 13.13
CA GLU A 52 12.96 -58.28 12.83
C GLU A 52 11.50 -57.91 12.51
N ALA A 53 10.82 -57.28 13.46
CA ALA A 53 9.56 -56.64 13.20
C ALA A 53 9.86 -55.53 12.19
N GLY A 54 9.42 -55.69 10.97
CA GLY A 54 9.47 -54.67 9.91
C GLY A 54 8.83 -53.41 10.47
N GLU A 55 9.62 -52.39 10.71
CA GLU A 55 9.14 -51.09 11.24
C GLU A 55 8.19 -50.49 10.18
N GLU A 56 6.90 -50.41 10.52
CA GLU A 56 5.87 -49.77 9.66
C GLU A 56 6.38 -48.42 9.13
N GLY A 57 6.34 -48.22 7.82
CA GLY A 57 6.77 -46.98 7.18
C GLY A 57 8.27 -46.84 6.89
N PHE A 58 9.06 -47.92 6.99
CA PHE A 58 10.48 -47.92 6.65
C PHE A 58 10.77 -48.62 5.33
N VAL A 59 11.51 -47.94 4.45
CA VAL A 59 11.99 -48.47 3.18
C VAL A 59 13.50 -48.72 3.29
N ALA A 60 13.91 -49.98 3.26
CA ALA A 60 15.32 -50.38 3.34
C ALA A 60 15.99 -50.18 1.96
N LEU A 61 16.40 -48.96 1.68
CA LEU A 61 17.09 -48.54 0.45
C LEU A 61 18.27 -47.66 0.83
N THR A 62 19.48 -48.05 0.58
CA THR A 62 20.64 -47.24 0.87
C THR A 62 20.64 -45.94 0.07
N ALA A 63 21.33 -44.91 0.54
CA ALA A 63 21.40 -43.63 -0.16
C ALA A 63 22.06 -43.75 -1.54
N GLU A 64 22.87 -44.79 -1.81
CA GLU A 64 23.47 -45.09 -3.10
C GLU A 64 22.48 -45.75 -4.05
N GLU A 65 21.76 -46.75 -3.58
CA GLU A 65 20.69 -47.45 -4.32
C GLU A 65 19.55 -46.46 -4.67
N ALA A 66 19.17 -45.60 -3.71
CA ALA A 66 18.18 -44.54 -3.92
C ALA A 66 18.60 -43.58 -5.04
N ARG A 67 19.89 -43.16 -5.05
CA ARG A 67 20.41 -42.31 -6.14
C ARG A 67 20.41 -43.03 -7.49
N ALA A 68 20.80 -44.31 -7.50
CA ALA A 68 20.75 -45.14 -8.72
C ALA A 68 19.33 -45.28 -9.26
N ALA A 69 18.34 -45.37 -8.38
CA ALA A 69 16.91 -45.34 -8.68
C ALA A 69 16.35 -43.93 -9.05
N GLY A 70 17.14 -42.89 -8.99
CA GLY A 70 16.71 -41.53 -9.33
C GLY A 70 16.10 -40.71 -8.18
N VAL A 71 16.30 -41.16 -6.92
CA VAL A 71 15.88 -40.40 -5.73
C VAL A 71 16.97 -39.42 -5.32
N GLU A 72 16.71 -38.14 -5.38
CA GLU A 72 17.60 -37.10 -4.88
C GLU A 72 17.38 -36.83 -3.39
N VAL A 73 18.44 -36.92 -2.59
CA VAL A 73 18.38 -36.52 -1.18
C VAL A 73 18.67 -35.03 -1.06
N THR A 74 17.74 -34.30 -0.46
CA THR A 74 17.87 -32.84 -0.21
C THR A 74 17.79 -32.56 1.29
N THR A 75 18.35 -31.42 1.69
CA THR A 75 18.28 -30.99 3.09
C THR A 75 17.12 -30.03 3.28
N VAL A 76 16.32 -30.26 4.32
CA VAL A 76 15.26 -29.37 4.73
C VAL A 76 15.89 -28.05 5.16
N SER A 77 15.44 -26.96 4.57
CA SER A 77 15.91 -25.62 4.89
C SER A 77 14.75 -24.65 5.06
N ARG A 78 14.99 -23.64 5.84
CA ARG A 78 13.99 -22.60 6.04
C ARG A 78 13.76 -21.84 4.73
N SER A 79 12.50 -21.70 4.38
CA SER A 79 12.09 -20.88 3.22
C SER A 79 12.48 -19.43 3.46
N ARG A 80 13.03 -18.80 2.46
CA ARG A 80 13.20 -17.34 2.46
C ARG A 80 11.88 -16.58 2.22
N GLY A 81 10.74 -17.26 2.27
CA GLY A 81 9.43 -16.74 1.88
C GLY A 81 9.12 -17.01 0.41
N GLY A 82 7.84 -17.08 0.07
CA GLY A 82 7.40 -17.13 -1.33
C GLY A 82 7.78 -15.83 -2.05
N GLU A 83 8.18 -15.92 -3.31
CA GLU A 83 8.42 -14.75 -4.16
C GLU A 83 7.16 -14.52 -4.99
N LEU A 84 6.55 -13.35 -4.86
CA LEU A 84 5.42 -12.93 -5.67
C LEU A 84 5.84 -11.83 -6.63
N ILE A 85 5.56 -12.04 -7.91
CA ILE A 85 5.76 -11.01 -8.93
C ILE A 85 4.47 -10.20 -9.05
N VAL A 86 4.58 -8.89 -8.83
CA VAL A 86 3.48 -7.94 -8.95
C VAL A 86 3.78 -6.92 -10.05
N PRO A 87 2.83 -6.68 -10.95
CA PRO A 87 2.99 -5.62 -11.95
C PRO A 87 2.91 -4.25 -11.30
N GLY A 88 3.61 -3.31 -11.87
CA GLY A 88 3.63 -1.93 -11.39
C GLY A 88 4.11 -0.95 -12.44
N ARG A 89 4.18 0.29 -12.04
CA ARG A 89 4.70 1.41 -12.86
C ARG A 89 5.37 2.44 -11.99
N VAL A 90 6.23 3.22 -12.60
CA VAL A 90 6.76 4.46 -12.00
C VAL A 90 5.70 5.54 -12.16
N ALA A 91 5.29 6.16 -11.07
CA ALA A 91 4.32 7.26 -11.06
C ALA A 91 4.93 8.49 -10.39
N PHE A 92 4.38 9.66 -10.64
CA PHE A 92 4.75 10.84 -9.87
C PHE A 92 4.35 10.66 -8.40
N ALA A 93 5.22 11.06 -7.49
CA ALA A 93 4.90 11.11 -6.07
C ALA A 93 3.79 12.15 -5.80
N PRO A 94 3.04 12.05 -4.70
CA PRO A 94 2.08 13.07 -4.32
C PRO A 94 2.69 14.48 -4.35
N ASN A 95 1.96 15.44 -4.93
CA ASN A 95 2.40 16.83 -5.13
C ASN A 95 3.66 17.01 -6.03
N ALA A 96 4.06 15.98 -6.77
CA ALA A 96 5.14 16.10 -7.76
C ALA A 96 4.64 16.56 -9.12
N GLU A 97 3.34 16.52 -9.36
CA GLU A 97 2.69 16.96 -10.57
C GLU A 97 1.55 17.94 -10.23
N THR A 98 1.43 19.01 -10.99
CA THR A 98 0.42 20.03 -10.77
C THR A 98 -0.11 20.53 -12.11
N GLN A 99 -1.42 20.54 -12.23
CA GLN A 99 -2.10 21.24 -13.33
C GLN A 99 -2.27 22.70 -12.96
N VAL A 100 -1.78 23.60 -13.80
CA VAL A 100 -1.89 25.04 -13.62
C VAL A 100 -3.06 25.54 -14.45
N GLY A 101 -4.08 26.08 -13.79
CA GLY A 101 -5.25 26.67 -14.44
C GLY A 101 -5.16 28.18 -14.53
N ALA A 102 -6.02 28.76 -15.36
CA ALA A 102 -6.19 30.20 -15.46
C ALA A 102 -6.87 30.74 -14.19
N PRO A 103 -6.27 31.70 -13.45
CA PRO A 103 -6.86 32.22 -12.23
C PRO A 103 -8.12 33.08 -12.49
N LEU A 104 -8.21 33.70 -13.66
CA LEU A 104 -9.34 34.49 -14.13
C LEU A 104 -9.61 34.16 -15.61
N ALA A 105 -10.83 34.43 -16.05
CA ALA A 105 -11.15 34.36 -17.47
C ALA A 105 -10.42 35.45 -18.24
N GLY A 106 -9.92 35.10 -19.44
CA GLY A 106 -9.19 36.06 -20.26
C GLY A 106 -8.60 35.48 -21.56
N ILE A 107 -7.99 36.34 -22.36
CA ILE A 107 -7.32 35.97 -23.60
C ILE A 107 -5.83 35.76 -23.32
N VAL A 108 -5.27 34.66 -23.84
CA VAL A 108 -3.83 34.39 -23.77
C VAL A 108 -3.09 35.39 -24.68
N GLU A 109 -2.32 36.28 -24.06
CA GLU A 109 -1.53 37.28 -24.77
C GLU A 109 -0.18 36.72 -25.22
N ALA A 110 0.49 35.98 -24.33
CA ALA A 110 1.79 35.38 -24.61
C ALA A 110 1.97 34.09 -23.80
N ILE A 111 2.76 33.18 -24.36
CA ILE A 111 3.25 31.97 -23.71
C ILE A 111 4.75 32.11 -23.56
N HIS A 112 5.30 31.80 -22.36
CA HIS A 112 6.70 31.98 -22.01
C HIS A 112 7.50 30.67 -21.93
N VAL A 113 6.82 29.54 -22.10
CA VAL A 113 7.43 28.19 -21.94
C VAL A 113 6.97 27.30 -23.10
N ALA A 114 7.76 26.25 -23.34
CA ALA A 114 7.42 25.19 -24.28
C ALA A 114 7.27 23.85 -23.55
N PRO A 115 6.54 22.87 -24.08
CA PRO A 115 6.59 21.50 -23.59
C PRO A 115 8.03 20.99 -23.52
N GLY A 116 8.41 20.33 -22.40
CA GLY A 116 9.77 19.88 -22.12
C GLY A 116 10.67 20.92 -21.43
N ALA A 117 10.27 22.20 -21.35
CA ALA A 117 11.05 23.23 -20.68
C ALA A 117 11.11 22.99 -19.15
N GLN A 118 12.28 23.22 -18.56
CA GLN A 118 12.44 23.24 -17.11
C GLN A 118 12.07 24.61 -16.55
N VAL A 119 11.27 24.63 -15.51
CA VAL A 119 10.79 25.85 -14.85
C VAL A 119 11.04 25.79 -13.35
N GLY A 120 11.37 26.92 -12.75
CA GLY A 120 11.41 27.08 -11.29
C GLY A 120 10.02 27.39 -10.74
N ALA A 121 9.83 27.19 -9.42
CA ALA A 121 8.64 27.69 -8.74
C ALA A 121 8.54 29.22 -8.91
N GLY A 122 7.35 29.74 -9.25
CA GLY A 122 7.12 31.14 -9.54
C GLY A 122 7.48 31.58 -10.97
N ALA A 123 8.06 30.72 -11.81
CA ALA A 123 8.36 31.04 -13.21
C ALA A 123 7.08 31.38 -14.00
N ALA A 124 7.17 32.37 -14.89
CA ALA A 124 6.06 32.74 -15.75
C ALA A 124 5.81 31.65 -16.81
N LEU A 125 4.58 31.16 -16.91
CA LEU A 125 4.14 30.19 -17.91
C LEU A 125 3.42 30.87 -19.07
N ALA A 126 2.47 31.74 -18.75
CA ALA A 126 1.69 32.50 -19.74
C ALA A 126 1.30 33.85 -19.17
N THR A 127 0.99 34.79 -20.05
CA THR A 127 0.34 36.07 -19.73
C THR A 127 -1.06 36.07 -20.32
N LEU A 128 -2.04 36.34 -19.47
CA LEU A 128 -3.44 36.50 -19.82
C LEU A 128 -3.81 37.98 -19.76
N ARG A 129 -4.75 38.40 -20.59
CA ARG A 129 -5.44 39.68 -20.48
C ARG A 129 -6.87 39.44 -20.04
N SER A 130 -7.23 39.94 -18.85
CA SER A 130 -8.52 39.72 -18.19
C SER A 130 -9.21 41.09 -17.95
N THR A 131 -10.42 41.25 -18.44
CA THR A 131 -11.25 42.44 -18.11
C THR A 131 -11.66 42.44 -16.66
N GLU A 132 -11.92 41.26 -16.08
CA GLU A 132 -12.20 41.11 -14.67
C GLU A 132 -10.98 41.46 -13.81
N GLY A 133 -9.78 41.07 -14.23
CA GLY A 133 -8.53 41.44 -13.58
C GLY A 133 -8.31 42.95 -13.54
N ALA A 134 -8.65 43.66 -14.65
CA ALA A 134 -8.61 45.13 -14.69
C ALA A 134 -9.63 45.75 -13.72
N ALA A 135 -10.85 45.22 -13.67
CA ALA A 135 -11.88 45.70 -12.74
C ALA A 135 -11.50 45.52 -11.27
N LEU A 136 -10.97 44.32 -10.89
CA LEU A 136 -10.48 44.05 -9.54
C LEU A 136 -9.34 45.01 -9.17
N ARG A 137 -8.43 45.29 -10.09
CA ARG A 137 -7.35 46.24 -9.86
C ARG A 137 -7.87 47.68 -9.68
N ALA A 138 -8.79 48.13 -10.50
CA ALA A 138 -9.41 49.44 -10.38
C ALA A 138 -10.16 49.59 -9.02
N SER A 139 -10.87 48.56 -8.59
CA SER A 139 -11.53 48.53 -7.27
C SER A 139 -10.54 48.69 -6.12
N ALA A 140 -9.40 48.00 -6.19
CA ALA A 140 -8.36 48.08 -5.14
C ALA A 140 -7.69 49.48 -5.14
N ASP A 141 -7.46 50.06 -6.30
CA ASP A 141 -6.88 51.40 -6.40
C ASP A 141 -7.87 52.46 -5.88
N ALA A 142 -9.18 52.30 -6.14
CA ALA A 142 -10.22 53.15 -5.53
C ALA A 142 -10.31 53.03 -4.02
N ALA A 143 -10.27 51.77 -3.48
CA ALA A 143 -10.26 51.54 -2.05
C ALA A 143 -9.00 52.10 -1.38
N ARG A 144 -7.86 52.12 -2.06
CA ARG A 144 -6.63 52.74 -1.58
C ARG A 144 -6.80 54.25 -1.45
N ALA A 145 -7.33 54.91 -2.51
CA ALA A 145 -7.57 56.36 -2.49
C ALA A 145 -8.55 56.76 -1.37
N GLU A 146 -9.62 55.98 -1.14
CA GLU A 146 -10.57 56.17 -0.06
C GLU A 146 -9.91 56.06 1.30
N ALA A 147 -9.07 55.03 1.51
CA ALA A 147 -8.34 54.81 2.79
C ALA A 147 -7.33 55.96 3.08
N GLU A 148 -6.62 56.44 2.05
CA GLU A 148 -5.71 57.57 2.19
C GLU A 148 -6.46 58.85 2.56
N ALA A 149 -7.61 59.15 1.89
CA ALA A 149 -8.44 60.30 2.19
C ALA A 149 -9.02 60.24 3.64
N ALA A 150 -9.57 59.08 4.01
CA ALA A 150 -10.13 58.88 5.36
C ALA A 150 -9.05 58.99 6.47
N ASN A 151 -7.86 58.48 6.22
CA ASN A 151 -6.73 58.60 7.14
C ASN A 151 -6.28 60.09 7.28
N ALA A 152 -6.21 60.82 6.17
CA ALA A 152 -5.87 62.24 6.22
C ALA A 152 -6.94 63.06 6.95
N ALA A 153 -8.23 62.76 6.78
CA ALA A 153 -9.34 63.37 7.52
C ALA A 153 -9.22 63.08 9.01
N TYR A 154 -9.03 61.78 9.41
CA TYR A 154 -8.86 61.42 10.82
C TYR A 154 -7.68 62.12 11.48
N ARG A 155 -6.53 62.23 10.78
CA ARG A 155 -5.36 62.97 11.30
C ARG A 155 -5.64 64.46 11.52
N ARG A 156 -6.45 65.07 10.66
CA ARG A 156 -6.88 66.48 10.87
C ARG A 156 -7.77 66.60 12.08
N GLU A 157 -8.77 65.72 12.25
CA GLU A 157 -9.67 65.73 13.42
C GLU A 157 -8.92 65.51 14.73
N VAL A 158 -7.91 64.66 14.75
CA VAL A 158 -7.05 64.44 15.94
C VAL A 158 -6.41 65.75 16.36
N ARG A 159 -5.80 66.52 15.39
CA ARG A 159 -5.15 67.82 15.72
C ARG A 159 -6.16 68.86 16.18
N LEU A 160 -7.32 69.01 15.46
CA LEU A 160 -8.36 69.92 15.83
C LEU A 160 -8.96 69.62 17.21
N PHE A 161 -9.05 68.36 17.59
CA PHE A 161 -9.52 67.96 18.90
C PHE A 161 -8.49 68.29 20.01
N GLU A 162 -7.22 68.08 19.72
CA GLU A 162 -6.12 68.50 20.64
C GLU A 162 -6.11 70.01 20.88
N GLU A 163 -6.42 70.78 19.80
CA GLU A 163 -6.56 72.23 19.83
C GLU A 163 -7.93 72.69 20.41
N ARG A 164 -8.82 71.78 20.81
CA ARG A 164 -10.17 72.00 21.31
C ARG A 164 -11.10 72.76 20.34
N VAL A 165 -10.89 72.58 19.02
CA VAL A 165 -11.66 73.24 17.96
C VAL A 165 -12.84 72.34 17.50
N THR A 166 -12.73 71.05 17.66
CA THR A 166 -13.77 70.09 17.20
C THR A 166 -14.36 69.31 18.37
N ALA A 167 -15.58 68.74 18.15
CA ALA A 167 -16.25 67.92 19.14
C ALA A 167 -15.70 66.48 19.15
N ARG A 168 -15.81 65.81 20.29
CA ARG A 168 -15.42 64.43 20.44
C ARG A 168 -16.16 63.48 19.44
N GLN A 169 -17.43 63.82 19.18
CA GLN A 169 -18.26 63.05 18.21
C GLN A 169 -17.64 63.06 16.80
N ASP A 170 -17.08 64.22 16.37
CA ASP A 170 -16.47 64.36 15.03
C ASP A 170 -15.17 63.52 14.92
N LEU A 171 -14.36 63.54 15.98
CA LEU A 171 -13.18 62.68 16.06
C LEU A 171 -13.54 61.19 16.02
N GLU A 172 -14.55 60.76 16.80
CA GLU A 172 -15.02 59.37 16.79
C GLU A 172 -15.60 58.96 15.41
N ALA A 173 -16.34 59.86 14.75
CA ALA A 173 -16.85 59.64 13.37
C ALA A 173 -15.73 59.53 12.35
N ALA A 174 -14.73 60.40 12.38
CA ALA A 174 -13.55 60.35 11.53
C ALA A 174 -12.73 59.07 11.74
N ARG A 175 -12.57 58.65 13.02
CA ARG A 175 -11.93 57.38 13.37
C ARG A 175 -12.68 56.17 12.80
N ALA A 176 -14.00 56.14 12.94
CA ALA A 176 -14.83 55.07 12.42
C ALA A 176 -14.73 55.00 10.90
N ALA A 177 -14.77 56.14 10.20
CA ALA A 177 -14.59 56.23 8.75
C ALA A 177 -13.23 55.71 8.29
N ASN A 178 -12.15 56.09 8.97
CA ASN A 178 -10.81 55.60 8.67
C ASN A 178 -10.67 54.06 8.88
N LEU A 179 -11.23 53.53 9.99
CA LEU A 179 -11.22 52.07 10.19
C LEU A 179 -12.01 51.30 9.13
N LYS A 180 -13.17 51.84 8.69
CA LYS A 180 -13.98 51.25 7.63
C LYS A 180 -13.23 51.25 6.28
N ALA A 181 -12.65 52.39 5.87
CA ALA A 181 -11.89 52.50 4.65
C ALA A 181 -10.64 51.63 4.64
N ALA A 182 -9.92 51.51 5.75
CA ALA A 182 -8.79 50.60 5.91
C ALA A 182 -9.20 49.14 5.83
N ALA A 183 -10.39 48.75 6.32
CA ALA A 183 -10.92 47.38 6.17
C ALA A 183 -11.29 47.08 4.72
N HIS A 184 -11.89 48.06 4.03
CA HIS A 184 -12.24 47.95 2.59
C HIS A 184 -10.98 47.76 1.72
N LEU A 185 -9.94 48.55 1.95
CA LEU A 185 -8.65 48.39 1.26
C LEU A 185 -8.02 47.00 1.51
N ARG A 186 -8.05 46.52 2.75
CA ARG A 186 -7.53 45.15 3.02
C ARG A 186 -8.31 44.09 2.28
N ALA A 187 -9.63 44.17 2.24
CA ALA A 187 -10.46 43.22 1.47
C ALA A 187 -10.16 43.25 -0.01
N ALA A 188 -10.12 44.44 -0.63
CA ALA A 188 -9.80 44.59 -2.06
C ALA A 188 -8.37 44.11 -2.38
N THR A 189 -7.39 44.41 -1.51
CA THR A 189 -6.00 43.90 -1.68
C THR A 189 -5.92 42.39 -1.61
N ALA A 190 -6.67 41.76 -0.68
CA ALA A 190 -6.72 40.31 -0.57
C ALA A 190 -7.35 39.65 -1.82
N GLN A 191 -8.40 40.27 -2.40
CA GLN A 191 -9.02 39.77 -3.61
C GLN A 191 -8.05 39.76 -4.80
N ILE A 192 -7.32 40.85 -5.04
CA ILE A 192 -6.33 40.88 -6.13
C ILE A 192 -5.16 39.94 -5.90
N ALA A 193 -4.72 39.76 -4.64
CA ALA A 193 -3.65 38.83 -4.31
C ALA A 193 -4.07 37.36 -4.59
N ALA A 194 -5.30 37.00 -4.28
CA ALA A 194 -5.84 35.67 -4.49
C ALA A 194 -5.86 35.24 -5.98
N VAL A 195 -5.96 36.18 -6.90
CA VAL A 195 -5.99 35.91 -8.34
C VAL A 195 -4.65 36.18 -9.05
N GLY A 196 -3.57 36.42 -8.28
CA GLY A 196 -2.22 36.62 -8.82
C GLY A 196 -1.86 38.04 -9.18
N ALA A 197 -2.50 39.03 -8.54
CA ALA A 197 -2.20 40.47 -8.63
C ALA A 197 -2.14 41.01 -10.08
N PRO A 198 -3.28 41.09 -10.78
CA PRO A 198 -3.35 41.66 -12.13
C PRO A 198 -2.85 43.10 -12.18
N ALA A 199 -2.22 43.47 -13.28
CA ALA A 199 -1.84 44.85 -13.55
C ALA A 199 -3.06 45.73 -13.90
N ALA A 200 -2.86 47.07 -13.91
CA ALA A 200 -3.95 48.02 -14.21
C ALA A 200 -4.59 47.81 -15.60
N ASN A 201 -3.85 47.31 -16.56
CA ASN A 201 -4.35 46.96 -17.91
C ASN A 201 -4.96 45.57 -18.00
N GLY A 202 -5.21 44.90 -16.88
CA GLY A 202 -5.76 43.54 -16.81
C GLY A 202 -4.80 42.42 -17.18
N ARG A 203 -3.52 42.70 -17.39
CA ARG A 203 -2.49 41.67 -17.63
C ARG A 203 -2.25 40.90 -16.34
N LEU A 204 -2.28 39.56 -16.46
CA LEU A 204 -2.11 38.61 -15.39
C LEU A 204 -1.09 37.53 -15.79
N VAL A 205 -0.06 37.34 -14.98
CA VAL A 205 0.96 36.31 -15.25
C VAL A 205 0.59 35.05 -14.52
N VAL A 206 0.35 33.98 -15.27
CA VAL A 206 0.18 32.62 -14.72
C VAL A 206 1.55 32.04 -14.43
N ARG A 207 1.74 31.56 -13.19
CA ARG A 207 3.06 31.13 -12.71
C ARG A 207 3.04 29.63 -12.32
N ALA A 208 4.19 28.97 -12.44
CA ALA A 208 4.39 27.60 -11.98
C ALA A 208 4.36 27.55 -10.44
N PRO A 209 3.49 26.74 -9.82
CA PRO A 209 3.46 26.61 -8.36
C PRO A 209 4.61 25.75 -7.81
N ILE A 210 5.18 24.86 -8.64
CA ILE A 210 6.29 23.98 -8.30
C ILE A 210 7.41 24.11 -9.35
N ALA A 211 8.64 23.76 -8.93
CA ALA A 211 9.73 23.57 -9.87
C ALA A 211 9.62 22.20 -10.55
N GLY A 212 9.83 22.14 -11.85
CA GLY A 212 9.72 20.91 -12.61
C GLY A 212 9.88 21.13 -14.12
N THR A 213 9.40 20.15 -14.89
CA THR A 213 9.34 20.20 -16.36
C THR A 213 7.90 20.40 -16.80
N VAL A 214 7.67 21.24 -17.77
CA VAL A 214 6.35 21.42 -18.41
C VAL A 214 6.04 20.15 -19.21
N THR A 215 5.09 19.35 -18.77
CA THR A 215 4.71 18.09 -19.45
C THR A 215 3.68 18.35 -20.55
N THR A 216 2.75 19.26 -20.31
CA THR A 216 1.70 19.60 -21.25
C THR A 216 1.46 21.11 -21.24
N LEU A 217 1.23 21.67 -22.42
CA LEU A 217 0.82 23.05 -22.62
C LEU A 217 -0.53 23.05 -23.36
N ALA A 218 -1.59 23.41 -22.65
CA ALA A 218 -2.95 23.41 -23.17
C ALA A 218 -3.36 24.79 -23.75
N ALA A 219 -2.72 25.86 -23.27
CA ALA A 219 -3.00 27.21 -23.71
C ALA A 219 -2.32 27.49 -25.05
N ALA A 220 -3.00 28.27 -25.90
CA ALA A 220 -2.45 28.78 -27.15
C ALA A 220 -2.60 30.32 -27.23
N PRO A 221 -1.62 31.06 -27.81
CA PRO A 221 -1.74 32.50 -27.98
C PRO A 221 -3.02 32.88 -28.74
N GLY A 222 -3.73 33.90 -28.26
CA GLY A 222 -5.01 34.35 -28.81
C GLY A 222 -6.24 33.56 -28.34
N ALA A 223 -6.08 32.42 -27.71
CA ALA A 223 -7.19 31.62 -27.15
C ALA A 223 -7.85 32.33 -25.97
N PHE A 224 -9.16 32.23 -25.86
CA PHE A 224 -9.90 32.61 -24.65
C PHE A 224 -9.94 31.44 -23.68
N LEU A 225 -9.55 31.67 -22.42
CA LEU A 225 -9.61 30.71 -21.35
C LEU A 225 -10.66 31.14 -20.32
N ALA A 226 -11.53 30.22 -19.94
CA ALA A 226 -12.39 30.39 -18.77
C ALA A 226 -11.57 30.28 -17.48
N GLN A 227 -12.07 30.80 -16.36
CA GLN A 227 -11.48 30.59 -15.05
C GLN A 227 -11.37 29.09 -14.75
N GLY A 228 -10.21 28.65 -14.26
CA GLY A 228 -9.92 27.25 -14.00
C GLY A 228 -9.52 26.42 -15.23
N ALA A 229 -9.65 26.96 -16.46
CA ALA A 229 -9.22 26.23 -17.66
C ALA A 229 -7.72 25.90 -17.61
N PRO A 230 -7.31 24.71 -18.07
CA PRO A 230 -5.91 24.28 -18.01
C PRO A 230 -5.03 25.17 -18.90
N VAL A 231 -3.92 25.65 -18.32
CA VAL A 231 -2.88 26.41 -19.01
C VAL A 231 -1.70 25.52 -19.33
N ALA A 232 -1.16 24.85 -18.32
CA ALA A 232 -0.01 23.96 -18.42
C ALA A 232 -0.02 22.93 -17.31
N GLN A 233 0.70 21.84 -17.49
CA GLN A 233 0.99 20.85 -16.47
C GLN A 233 2.49 20.85 -16.20
N VAL A 234 2.87 20.90 -14.92
CA VAL A 234 4.28 20.91 -14.48
C VAL A 234 4.50 19.71 -13.57
N ALA A 235 5.51 18.91 -13.90
CA ALA A 235 5.87 17.74 -13.11
C ALA A 235 7.34 17.74 -12.69
N ASN A 236 7.60 17.40 -11.45
CA ASN A 236 8.96 17.20 -10.95
C ASN A 236 9.39 15.74 -11.19
N GLN A 237 10.15 15.54 -12.26
CA GLN A 237 10.61 14.20 -12.67
C GLN A 237 11.54 13.50 -11.66
N ARG A 238 12.08 14.23 -10.67
CA ARG A 238 12.91 13.65 -9.61
C ARG A 238 12.08 13.11 -8.44
N ARG A 239 10.81 13.49 -8.36
CA ARG A 239 9.89 13.06 -7.30
C ARG A 239 8.92 12.03 -7.86
N VAL A 240 9.41 10.80 -7.98
CA VAL A 240 8.62 9.66 -8.46
C VAL A 240 8.62 8.55 -7.41
N GLU A 241 7.64 7.70 -7.50
CA GLU A 241 7.48 6.50 -6.68
C GLU A 241 7.11 5.30 -7.56
N LEU A 242 7.39 4.10 -7.08
CA LEU A 242 6.94 2.87 -7.69
C LEU A 242 5.57 2.52 -7.14
N VAL A 243 4.63 2.22 -8.01
CA VAL A 243 3.26 1.85 -7.66
C VAL A 243 3.00 0.46 -8.22
N PHE A 244 2.70 -0.48 -7.34
CA PHE A 244 2.41 -1.87 -7.68
C PHE A 244 0.97 -2.21 -7.34
N ASP A 245 0.34 -3.04 -8.17
CA ASP A 245 -1.01 -3.55 -7.93
C ASP A 245 -0.90 -5.00 -7.41
N ALA A 246 -0.99 -5.15 -6.08
CA ALA A 246 -0.91 -6.43 -5.41
C ALA A 246 -2.28 -7.10 -5.29
N PRO A 247 -2.42 -8.39 -5.64
CA PRO A 247 -3.68 -9.12 -5.45
C PRO A 247 -4.00 -9.32 -3.96
N ALA A 248 -5.27 -9.59 -3.64
CA ALA A 248 -5.76 -9.73 -2.27
C ALA A 248 -4.96 -10.72 -1.42
N ALA A 249 -4.61 -11.87 -1.99
CA ALA A 249 -3.83 -12.90 -1.32
C ALA A 249 -2.42 -12.42 -0.89
N ALA A 250 -1.82 -11.49 -1.66
CA ALA A 250 -0.50 -10.95 -1.38
C ALA A 250 -0.54 -9.75 -0.43
N SER A 251 -1.63 -8.98 -0.44
CA SER A 251 -1.72 -7.73 0.30
C SER A 251 -1.56 -7.92 1.83
N GLN A 252 -1.98 -9.07 2.35
CA GLN A 252 -1.85 -9.41 3.77
C GLN A 252 -0.40 -9.69 4.20
N ALA A 253 0.44 -10.15 3.28
CA ALA A 253 1.84 -10.48 3.54
C ALA A 253 2.78 -9.27 3.43
N ILE A 254 2.34 -8.19 2.75
CA ILE A 254 3.15 -7.00 2.53
C ILE A 254 3.10 -6.11 3.78
N ARG A 255 4.23 -5.53 4.14
CA ARG A 255 4.35 -4.59 5.26
C ARG A 255 5.02 -3.29 4.80
N VAL A 256 4.62 -2.18 5.39
CA VAL A 256 5.35 -0.90 5.24
C VAL A 256 6.77 -1.10 5.78
N GLY A 257 7.77 -0.62 5.04
CA GLY A 257 9.18 -0.84 5.33
C GLY A 257 9.79 -2.09 4.68
N ALA A 258 8.99 -2.98 4.07
CA ALA A 258 9.49 -4.15 3.34
C ALA A 258 10.27 -3.73 2.08
N GLU A 259 11.31 -4.49 1.75
CA GLU A 259 12.05 -4.31 0.50
C GLU A 259 11.31 -4.96 -0.66
N ILE A 260 11.27 -4.25 -1.78
CA ILE A 260 10.81 -4.73 -3.08
C ILE A 260 11.97 -4.59 -4.05
N ARG A 261 12.23 -5.63 -4.81
CA ARG A 261 13.12 -5.56 -5.97
C ARG A 261 12.28 -5.38 -7.21
N ALA A 262 12.27 -4.16 -7.75
CA ALA A 262 11.62 -3.89 -9.00
C ALA A 262 12.58 -4.14 -10.16
N THR A 263 12.06 -4.65 -11.27
CA THR A 263 12.82 -4.84 -12.50
C THR A 263 12.10 -4.09 -13.62
N THR A 264 12.82 -3.25 -14.32
CA THR A 264 12.32 -2.55 -15.52
C THR A 264 12.30 -3.48 -16.74
N ALA A 265 11.62 -3.10 -17.81
CA ALA A 265 11.53 -3.92 -19.02
C ALA A 265 12.92 -4.17 -19.70
N ASP A 266 13.89 -3.29 -19.49
CA ASP A 266 15.29 -3.43 -19.93
C ASP A 266 16.15 -4.28 -18.99
N GLY A 267 15.55 -4.90 -17.96
CA GLY A 267 16.22 -5.80 -17.03
C GLY A 267 16.99 -5.13 -15.89
N ARG A 268 16.89 -3.81 -15.74
CA ARG A 268 17.55 -3.12 -14.62
C ARG A 268 16.81 -3.33 -13.33
N GLU A 269 17.54 -3.66 -12.28
CA GLU A 269 17.00 -3.76 -10.94
C GLU A 269 16.93 -2.37 -10.28
N VAL A 270 15.78 -2.09 -9.66
CA VAL A 270 15.50 -0.88 -8.90
C VAL A 270 15.07 -1.31 -7.49
N PRO A 271 15.99 -1.32 -6.53
CA PRO A 271 15.63 -1.62 -5.16
C PRO A 271 14.71 -0.52 -4.61
N ALA A 272 13.70 -0.90 -3.87
CA ALA A 272 12.72 0.03 -3.32
C ALA A 272 12.23 -0.41 -1.94
N ILE A 273 11.72 0.53 -1.16
CA ILE A 273 11.13 0.29 0.17
C ILE A 273 9.66 0.68 0.11
N VAL A 274 8.78 -0.20 0.59
CA VAL A 274 7.34 0.04 0.72
C VAL A 274 7.11 1.21 1.67
N THR A 275 6.44 2.25 1.18
CA THR A 275 6.11 3.45 1.97
C THR A 275 4.65 3.50 2.38
N ALA A 276 3.75 2.91 1.58
CA ALA A 276 2.33 2.86 1.88
C ALA A 276 1.65 1.67 1.19
N ILE A 277 0.58 1.21 1.80
CA ILE A 277 -0.30 0.16 1.28
C ILE A 277 -1.71 0.71 1.33
N LEU A 278 -2.35 0.85 0.18
CA LEU A 278 -3.69 1.41 0.03
C LEU A 278 -4.63 0.30 -0.44
N PRO A 279 -5.77 0.07 0.23
CA PRO A 279 -6.77 -0.87 -0.26
C PRO A 279 -7.25 -0.47 -1.66
N ASN A 280 -7.34 -1.44 -2.57
CA ASN A 280 -7.91 -1.25 -3.89
C ASN A 280 -9.31 -1.87 -3.92
N ALA A 281 -10.34 -1.01 -3.90
CA ALA A 281 -11.74 -1.46 -3.87
C ALA A 281 -12.17 -2.16 -5.17
N ALA A 282 -11.46 -1.95 -6.29
CA ALA A 282 -11.86 -2.52 -7.58
C ALA A 282 -11.57 -4.01 -7.72
N ASN A 283 -10.56 -4.53 -7.01
CA ASN A 283 -10.13 -5.94 -7.14
C ASN A 283 -9.85 -6.64 -5.80
N ALA A 284 -10.33 -6.07 -4.68
CA ALA A 284 -10.07 -6.52 -3.31
C ALA A 284 -8.56 -6.66 -2.96
N GLY A 285 -7.68 -6.16 -3.82
CA GLY A 285 -6.23 -6.15 -3.64
C GLY A 285 -5.74 -4.91 -2.91
N ALA A 286 -4.45 -4.61 -3.07
CA ALA A 286 -3.85 -3.40 -2.55
C ALA A 286 -2.95 -2.72 -3.58
N GLN A 287 -2.98 -1.40 -3.60
CA GLN A 287 -1.97 -0.60 -4.27
C GLN A 287 -0.81 -0.38 -3.30
N VAL A 288 0.35 -0.91 -3.66
CA VAL A 288 1.59 -0.79 -2.88
C VAL A 288 2.43 0.33 -3.45
N ARG A 289 2.72 1.34 -2.65
CA ARG A 289 3.62 2.42 -3.01
C ARG A 289 4.98 2.18 -2.40
N ALA A 290 6.03 2.36 -3.18
CA ALA A 290 7.40 2.15 -2.74
C ALA A 290 8.30 3.29 -3.25
N ARG A 291 9.26 3.66 -2.44
CA ARG A 291 10.30 4.63 -2.79
C ARG A 291 11.52 3.88 -3.30
N ALA A 292 11.96 4.20 -4.51
CA ALA A 292 13.20 3.66 -5.08
C ALA A 292 14.44 4.13 -4.31
N ILE A 293 15.45 3.26 -4.27
CA ILE A 293 16.76 3.55 -3.70
C ILE A 293 17.77 3.61 -4.86
N GLY A 294 18.44 4.75 -5.01
CA GLY A 294 19.43 4.94 -6.09
C GLY A 294 18.80 5.36 -7.42
N PHE A 295 19.04 4.60 -8.48
CA PHE A 295 18.53 4.92 -9.82
C PHE A 295 17.00 4.84 -9.85
N VAL A 296 16.38 5.86 -10.44
CA VAL A 296 14.93 5.93 -10.57
C VAL A 296 14.58 6.09 -12.05
N PRO A 297 13.81 5.15 -12.63
CA PRO A 297 13.33 5.29 -14.00
C PRO A 297 12.34 6.46 -14.15
N PRO A 298 12.15 7.01 -15.36
CA PRO A 298 11.17 8.04 -15.61
C PRO A 298 9.74 7.61 -15.27
N ALA A 299 8.89 8.57 -14.90
CA ALA A 299 7.46 8.31 -14.71
C ALA A 299 6.84 7.71 -16.00
N GLY A 300 5.91 6.77 -15.81
CA GLY A 300 5.32 6.00 -16.90
C GLY A 300 6.04 4.70 -17.24
N THR A 301 7.28 4.48 -16.76
CA THR A 301 8.01 3.24 -17.01
C THR A 301 7.31 2.05 -16.34
N PRO A 302 6.98 0.96 -17.08
CA PRO A 302 6.47 -0.25 -16.48
C PRO A 302 7.58 -0.97 -15.71
N VAL A 303 7.22 -1.53 -14.55
CA VAL A 303 8.11 -2.30 -13.68
C VAL A 303 7.42 -3.54 -13.15
N SER A 304 8.20 -4.57 -12.86
CA SER A 304 7.73 -5.79 -12.18
C SER A 304 8.40 -5.84 -10.81
N GLY A 305 7.61 -5.81 -9.75
CA GLY A 305 8.10 -5.90 -8.38
C GLY A 305 8.16 -7.35 -7.90
N ARG A 306 9.28 -7.77 -7.31
CA ARG A 306 9.42 -9.03 -6.59
C ARG A 306 9.28 -8.77 -5.11
N LEU A 307 8.21 -9.26 -4.55
CA LEU A 307 7.88 -9.17 -3.14
C LEU A 307 8.18 -10.51 -2.48
N LEU A 308 8.94 -10.49 -1.41
CA LEU A 308 9.05 -11.65 -0.53
C LEU A 308 7.77 -11.73 0.32
N THR A 309 6.92 -12.70 0.01
CA THR A 309 5.70 -12.97 0.77
C THR A 309 5.98 -14.06 1.80
N GLY A 310 5.82 -13.73 3.06
CA GLY A 310 5.95 -14.67 4.15
C GLY A 310 7.04 -14.28 5.15
N THR A 311 6.79 -14.55 6.41
CA THR A 311 7.80 -14.56 7.46
C THR A 311 8.79 -15.66 7.09
N GLY A 312 9.94 -15.31 6.53
CA GLY A 312 11.02 -16.23 6.33
C GLY A 312 11.29 -16.97 7.63
N GLY A 313 11.26 -18.30 7.60
CA GLY A 313 11.44 -19.11 8.79
C GLY A 313 10.67 -20.41 8.81
N GLN A 314 9.66 -20.57 7.96
CA GLN A 314 8.95 -21.83 7.78
C GLN A 314 9.82 -22.81 6.98
N LEU A 315 9.79 -24.08 7.37
CA LEU A 315 10.49 -25.13 6.62
C LEU A 315 9.83 -25.34 5.26
N ALA A 316 10.59 -25.43 4.19
CA ALA A 316 10.08 -25.69 2.85
C ALA A 316 10.88 -26.78 2.16
N VAL A 317 10.16 -27.70 1.57
CA VAL A 317 10.70 -28.84 0.82
C VAL A 317 10.27 -28.75 -0.65
N PRO A 318 10.99 -29.40 -1.59
CA PRO A 318 10.49 -29.55 -2.95
C PRO A 318 9.09 -30.18 -2.94
N SER A 319 8.16 -29.70 -3.79
CA SER A 319 6.79 -30.24 -3.77
C SER A 319 6.74 -31.73 -4.08
N ASP A 320 7.69 -32.24 -4.88
CA ASP A 320 7.84 -33.67 -5.19
C ASP A 320 8.25 -34.52 -3.97
N ALA A 321 8.77 -33.90 -2.92
CA ALA A 321 9.13 -34.61 -1.68
C ALA A 321 7.90 -34.99 -0.84
N VAL A 322 6.79 -34.29 -1.00
CA VAL A 322 5.55 -34.55 -0.27
C VAL A 322 4.74 -35.59 -1.01
N GLN A 323 4.61 -36.78 -0.41
CA GLN A 323 3.85 -37.90 -0.97
C GLN A 323 2.61 -38.18 -0.11
N THR A 324 1.64 -38.89 -0.67
CA THR A 324 0.46 -39.33 0.09
C THR A 324 0.53 -40.84 0.25
N VAL A 325 0.64 -41.30 1.49
CA VAL A 325 0.61 -42.74 1.86
C VAL A 325 -0.61 -42.93 2.75
N GLU A 326 -1.47 -43.89 2.45
CA GLU A 326 -2.73 -44.16 3.16
C GLU A 326 -3.63 -42.93 3.38
N GLY A 327 -3.66 -42.02 2.41
CA GLY A 327 -4.46 -40.78 2.50
C GLY A 327 -3.82 -39.68 3.38
N ARG A 328 -2.61 -39.89 3.93
CA ARG A 328 -1.89 -38.94 4.76
C ARG A 328 -0.68 -38.35 4.02
N PRO A 329 -0.44 -37.04 4.10
CA PRO A 329 0.78 -36.45 3.54
C PRO A 329 1.99 -36.83 4.39
N VAL A 330 3.01 -37.37 3.73
CA VAL A 330 4.27 -37.83 4.35
C VAL A 330 5.48 -37.30 3.57
N VAL A 331 6.61 -37.23 4.24
CA VAL A 331 7.94 -36.99 3.68
C VAL A 331 8.86 -38.13 4.11
N PHE A 332 9.66 -38.66 3.19
CA PHE A 332 10.63 -39.72 3.47
C PHE A 332 11.93 -39.12 3.99
N ILE A 333 12.27 -39.41 5.26
CA ILE A 333 13.50 -38.95 5.90
C ILE A 333 14.58 -39.99 5.71
N ALA A 334 15.77 -39.56 5.30
CA ALA A 334 16.93 -40.46 5.16
C ALA A 334 17.50 -40.79 6.55
N GLU A 335 17.39 -42.05 6.98
CA GLU A 335 17.87 -42.57 8.24
C GLU A 335 18.80 -43.79 7.98
N GLY A 336 20.06 -43.67 8.38
CA GLY A 336 21.00 -44.81 8.40
C GLY A 336 21.04 -45.66 7.11
N ARG A 337 20.27 -46.74 7.08
CA ARG A 337 20.22 -47.73 6.00
C ARG A 337 18.97 -47.62 5.13
N GLY A 338 18.16 -46.54 5.26
CA GLY A 338 16.94 -46.44 4.49
C GLY A 338 16.23 -45.08 4.60
N PHE A 339 14.96 -45.12 4.31
CA PHE A 339 14.09 -43.96 4.37
C PHE A 339 12.87 -44.28 5.22
N ARG A 340 12.54 -43.37 6.13
CA ARG A 340 11.36 -43.50 7.00
C ARG A 340 10.29 -42.51 6.55
N ALA A 341 9.07 -42.98 6.27
CA ALA A 341 7.92 -42.16 6.03
C ALA A 341 7.47 -41.46 7.31
N ARG A 342 7.52 -40.11 7.33
CA ARG A 342 7.07 -39.30 8.46
C ARG A 342 5.88 -38.45 8.07
N PRO A 343 4.74 -38.53 8.80
CA PRO A 343 3.59 -37.66 8.56
C PRO A 343 3.95 -36.21 8.75
N VAL A 344 3.47 -35.34 7.83
CA VAL A 344 3.71 -33.91 7.84
C VAL A 344 2.41 -33.14 7.65
N VAL A 345 2.38 -31.89 8.08
CA VAL A 345 1.28 -30.95 7.80
C VAL A 345 1.77 -29.98 6.75
N PRO A 346 1.38 -30.13 5.46
CA PRO A 346 1.75 -29.20 4.42
C PRO A 346 1.00 -27.87 4.57
N GLY A 347 1.66 -26.77 4.23
CA GLY A 347 1.12 -25.44 4.13
C GLY A 347 0.96 -24.98 2.69
N GLN A 348 1.39 -23.77 2.38
CA GLN A 348 1.30 -23.17 1.05
C GLN A 348 2.33 -23.78 0.08
N ILE A 349 1.91 -23.88 -1.18
CA ILE A 349 2.79 -24.27 -2.28
C ILE A 349 3.14 -23.00 -3.07
N ALA A 350 4.43 -22.73 -3.18
CA ALA A 350 4.94 -21.59 -3.95
C ALA A 350 6.26 -21.94 -4.64
N ALA A 351 6.41 -21.55 -5.89
CA ALA A 351 7.63 -21.72 -6.69
C ALA A 351 8.19 -23.17 -6.68
N GLY A 352 7.31 -24.19 -6.76
CA GLY A 352 7.71 -25.59 -6.78
C GLY A 352 8.18 -26.15 -5.42
N ARG A 353 7.94 -25.42 -4.33
CA ARG A 353 8.21 -25.85 -2.96
C ARG A 353 6.93 -25.81 -2.13
N THR A 354 6.81 -26.78 -1.23
CA THR A 354 5.72 -26.90 -0.27
C THR A 354 6.23 -26.50 1.11
N GLU A 355 5.56 -25.55 1.74
CA GLU A 355 5.80 -25.19 3.15
C GLU A 355 5.36 -26.33 4.06
N ILE A 356 6.14 -26.63 5.10
CA ILE A 356 5.80 -27.63 6.10
C ILE A 356 5.58 -26.95 7.45
N LEU A 357 4.33 -27.01 7.90
CA LEU A 357 3.92 -26.39 9.16
C LEU A 357 4.33 -27.21 10.39
N ARG A 358 4.35 -28.54 10.25
CA ARG A 358 4.71 -29.50 11.32
C ARG A 358 5.24 -30.79 10.72
N GLY A 359 6.10 -31.48 11.49
CA GLY A 359 6.58 -32.82 11.18
C GLY A 359 8.03 -32.91 10.71
N LEU A 360 8.70 -31.79 10.43
CA LEU A 360 10.12 -31.74 10.05
C LEU A 360 10.91 -30.78 10.91
N ASN A 361 12.23 -30.99 10.97
CA ASN A 361 13.19 -30.08 11.59
C ASN A 361 14.15 -29.51 10.54
N ASP A 362 14.75 -28.35 10.87
CA ASP A 362 15.76 -27.73 10.02
C ASP A 362 17.03 -28.60 9.96
N GLY A 363 17.55 -28.78 8.75
CA GLY A 363 18.75 -29.59 8.53
C GLY A 363 18.48 -31.08 8.33
N GLU A 364 17.27 -31.60 8.49
CA GLU A 364 16.94 -33.00 8.19
C GLU A 364 17.15 -33.31 6.72
N ARG A 365 17.63 -34.51 6.42
CA ARG A 365 17.83 -35.01 5.05
C ARG A 365 16.60 -35.79 4.62
N ILE A 366 16.02 -35.41 3.49
CA ILE A 366 14.78 -35.99 2.97
C ILE A 366 14.95 -36.44 1.51
N ALA A 367 14.11 -37.35 1.08
CA ALA A 367 13.95 -37.64 -0.33
C ALA A 367 13.21 -36.47 -1.01
N GLY A 368 13.83 -35.87 -2.00
CA GLY A 368 13.27 -34.79 -2.81
C GLY A 368 12.61 -35.31 -4.10
N ARG A 369 13.24 -35.01 -5.27
CA ARG A 369 12.80 -35.57 -6.54
C ARG A 369 12.92 -37.10 -6.51
N GLY A 370 11.95 -37.80 -7.07
CA GLY A 370 11.91 -39.27 -7.07
C GLY A 370 11.32 -39.91 -5.82
N ALA A 371 10.85 -39.14 -4.83
CA ALA A 371 10.23 -39.66 -3.60
C ALA A 371 9.03 -40.58 -3.86
N PHE A 372 8.38 -40.48 -5.01
CA PHE A 372 7.29 -41.38 -5.39
C PHE A 372 7.74 -42.86 -5.55
N LEU A 373 9.02 -43.10 -5.85
CA LEU A 373 9.58 -44.46 -5.93
C LEU A 373 9.61 -45.13 -4.57
N LEU A 374 9.97 -44.37 -3.53
CA LEU A 374 9.94 -44.85 -2.14
C LEU A 374 8.53 -45.17 -1.67
N LYS A 375 7.53 -44.39 -2.13
CA LYS A 375 6.13 -44.71 -1.88
C LYS A 375 5.73 -46.03 -2.57
N ALA A 376 6.15 -46.26 -3.82
CA ALA A 376 5.83 -47.49 -4.55
C ALA A 376 6.45 -48.72 -3.84
N GLU A 377 7.70 -48.60 -3.38
CA GLU A 377 8.39 -49.67 -2.65
C GLU A 377 7.72 -49.97 -1.30
N LEU A 378 7.32 -48.93 -0.55
CA LEU A 378 6.58 -49.10 0.68
C LEU A 378 5.26 -49.86 0.47
N SER A 379 4.50 -49.47 -0.55
CA SER A 379 3.22 -50.15 -0.88
C SER A 379 3.39 -51.59 -1.40
N SER A 380 4.53 -51.92 -2.01
CA SER A 380 4.84 -53.29 -2.47
C SER A 380 5.21 -54.19 -1.27
N GLY A 381 5.96 -53.65 -0.29
CA GLY A 381 6.33 -54.42 0.93
C GLY A 381 5.13 -54.74 1.81
N GLU A 382 4.12 -53.88 1.88
CA GLU A 382 2.88 -54.13 2.62
C GLU A 382 2.02 -55.21 2.02
N ALA A 383 2.03 -55.32 0.67
CA ALA A 383 1.26 -56.34 -0.05
C ALA A 383 1.83 -57.77 0.06
N GLU A 384 3.11 -57.95 0.38
CA GLU A 384 3.76 -59.24 0.61
C GLU A 384 3.55 -59.82 2.01
N HIS A 385 3.10 -59.01 2.98
CA HIS A 385 2.83 -59.40 4.37
C HIS A 385 1.36 -59.81 4.64
N GLU A 386 0.44 -59.66 3.65
CA GLU A 386 -0.98 -60.04 3.78
C GLU A 386 -1.33 -61.37 3.15
N HIS A 387 -0.34 -62.24 2.82
CA HIS A 387 -0.60 -63.58 2.28
C HIS A 387 -0.11 -64.69 3.19
#